data_fb3c550ca4b5147ed5fbd2646cd3a665
#
_entry.id   fb3c550ca4b5147ed5fbd2646cd3a665
#
_cell.length_a   1.000
_cell.length_b   1.000
_cell.length_c   1.000
_cell.angle_alpha   90.00
_cell.angle_beta   90.00
_cell.angle_gamma   90.00
#
_symmetry.space_group_name_H-M   'P 1'
#
loop_
_entity.id
_entity.type
_entity.pdbx_description
1 polymer ?
#
loop_
_entity_poly.entity_id
_entity_poly.type
_entity_poly.pdbx_seq_one_letter_code
_entity_poly.pdbx_strand_id
1 'polypeptide(L)'
;MGNKCIFNRIYLMLLMSMANKRHIPTIILFLVPLVLPLLVLAQPYSTVELKKPTKYENRDLPAEKTGTGRIKGGKKIYQNTVTHYNYFFNAQNKINDVLERAKSSFAEDYNQLLPFYNFTKEDLYKQKEQLDSVLYKCTAGILLHDLRNAWVDDLYLLMGQAYLYKKDYDSAVPVFQYLNYAFAPREDGYDLPVGSNSSNTNGEFTVVTKESSSLWKKISSTPPGRNEGFLWRIRTYIEQNQLDNAFGLIAILRSDPNFPKRLLPQLNENAAYAFYKEGSYDSAARYLVKALDRAVSAQDKARWQYLAGQLYTQTKNDSLAVLAYEQSIKSTTDPTLEVYARLAISALESGKKANAIQENLNQLWKMAKRPLYEPYRDIIYYAIAQLELKQTHTDLAQKALLNSIAFNDNNPGQKQASFLLLADLNYDRSVYPDAYRFYDSLQTDQLNEVSKQRVLDRKPPLKTITENIAIIYLEDSLQKLALMPIDQRNAILKAKLKALRKEAGLKDLDNQESGFGGGFGGGFGGGQNQDADLFATGANEFYFQNAGLKSRGFAEFKAKWGNRPNVDTWRRQSAVEKSFAQKSALNNNGPTNPNNQAAAAPVEELTLESLLAKLPLTSEQMSTSYLAILKAS
;
A
#
# COMPACT_ATOMS: atom_id res chain seq x y z
N MET A 1 -13.60 -38.25 0.81
CA MET A 1 -14.07 -39.01 1.98
C MET A 1 -14.40 -40.50 1.71
N GLY A 2 -14.26 -40.98 0.48
CA GLY A 2 -14.63 -42.35 0.11
C GLY A 2 -13.57 -43.46 0.31
N ASN A 3 -12.29 -43.13 0.29
CA ASN A 3 -11.23 -44.16 0.26
C ASN A 3 -10.71 -44.65 1.63
N LYS A 4 -10.97 -43.92 2.73
CA LYS A 4 -10.57 -44.37 4.08
C LYS A 4 -11.48 -45.49 4.65
N CYS A 5 -12.73 -45.58 4.20
CA CYS A 5 -13.65 -46.61 4.67
C CYS A 5 -13.40 -48.01 4.06
N ILE A 6 -12.88 -48.05 2.84
CA ILE A 6 -12.59 -49.30 2.13
C ILE A 6 -11.32 -49.96 2.71
N PHE A 7 -10.30 -49.18 3.02
CA PHE A 7 -9.04 -49.68 3.59
C PHE A 7 -9.23 -50.25 5.00
N ASN A 8 -10.03 -49.63 5.85
CA ASN A 8 -10.32 -50.17 7.19
C ASN A 8 -11.16 -51.43 7.16
N ARG A 9 -12.06 -51.63 6.19
CA ARG A 9 -12.82 -52.87 6.04
C ARG A 9 -11.96 -54.01 5.54
N ILE A 10 -11.04 -53.80 4.65
CA ILE A 10 -10.11 -54.82 4.15
C ILE A 10 -9.11 -55.20 5.26
N TYR A 11 -8.64 -54.25 6.06
CA TYR A 11 -7.74 -54.52 7.19
C TYR A 11 -8.43 -55.34 8.31
N LEU A 12 -9.71 -55.05 8.60
CA LEU A 12 -10.49 -55.84 9.58
C LEU A 12 -10.82 -57.27 9.07
N MET A 13 -11.10 -57.45 7.78
CA MET A 13 -11.30 -58.76 7.18
C MET A 13 -10.03 -59.59 7.16
N LEU A 14 -8.87 -59.01 6.91
CA LEU A 14 -7.56 -59.68 6.99
C LEU A 14 -7.21 -60.09 8.42
N LEU A 15 -7.51 -59.27 9.43
CA LEU A 15 -7.31 -59.60 10.85
C LEU A 15 -8.24 -60.73 11.33
N MET A 16 -9.50 -60.81 10.85
CA MET A 16 -10.43 -61.92 11.18
C MET A 16 -10.07 -63.26 10.49
N SER A 17 -9.39 -63.23 9.34
CA SER A 17 -8.87 -64.40 8.65
C SER A 17 -7.63 -65.00 9.32
N MET A 18 -6.93 -64.26 10.16
CA MET A 18 -5.71 -64.66 10.85
C MET A 18 -5.95 -65.55 12.13
N ALA A 19 -7.19 -65.77 12.50
CA ALA A 19 -7.52 -66.60 13.68
C ALA A 19 -7.28 -68.08 13.51
N ASN A 20 -6.88 -68.59 12.32
CA ASN A 20 -6.62 -70.02 12.07
C ASN A 20 -5.11 -70.25 11.94
N LYS A 21 -4.49 -70.69 13.03
CA LYS A 21 -3.05 -70.82 13.29
C LYS A 21 -2.21 -71.74 12.36
N ARG A 22 -2.74 -72.26 11.27
CA ARG A 22 -1.98 -73.22 10.42
C ARG A 22 -1.43 -72.69 9.10
N HIS A 23 -1.81 -71.48 8.67
CA HIS A 23 -1.38 -70.92 7.35
C HIS A 23 -0.63 -69.61 7.43
N ILE A 24 -0.24 -69.19 8.62
CA ILE A 24 0.47 -67.87 8.85
C ILE A 24 1.81 -67.82 8.09
N PRO A 25 2.70 -68.85 8.06
CA PRO A 25 3.99 -68.67 7.38
C PRO A 25 3.88 -68.57 5.85
N THR A 26 2.85 -69.20 5.26
CA THR A 26 2.65 -69.22 3.80
C THR A 26 2.09 -67.87 3.31
N ILE A 27 1.21 -67.22 4.08
CA ILE A 27 0.63 -65.91 3.74
C ILE A 27 1.67 -64.82 3.87
N ILE A 28 2.56 -64.85 4.87
CA ILE A 28 3.67 -63.89 5.03
C ILE A 28 4.68 -64.08 3.89
N LEU A 29 4.98 -65.27 3.45
CA LEU A 29 5.92 -65.51 2.35
C LEU A 29 5.42 -64.99 0.99
N PHE A 30 4.09 -64.92 0.77
CA PHE A 30 3.50 -64.31 -0.45
C PHE A 30 3.24 -62.83 -0.36
N LEU A 31 3.00 -62.27 0.84
CA LEU A 31 2.77 -60.82 1.03
C LEU A 31 4.06 -60.02 1.03
N VAL A 32 5.17 -60.55 1.52
CA VAL A 32 6.46 -59.86 1.53
C VAL A 32 6.97 -59.51 0.13
N PRO A 33 6.98 -60.41 -0.89
CA PRO A 33 7.40 -60.04 -2.24
C PRO A 33 6.41 -59.13 -2.99
N LEU A 34 5.13 -59.06 -2.54
CA LEU A 34 4.12 -58.17 -3.13
C LEU A 34 4.20 -56.75 -2.57
N VAL A 35 4.60 -56.58 -1.31
CA VAL A 35 4.73 -55.28 -0.63
C VAL A 35 6.12 -54.67 -0.86
N LEU A 36 7.18 -55.49 -1.03
CA LEU A 36 8.52 -55.02 -1.30
C LEU A 36 8.62 -54.15 -2.58
N PRO A 37 8.07 -54.52 -3.75
CA PRO A 37 8.10 -53.65 -4.92
C PRO A 37 7.25 -52.39 -4.78
N LEU A 38 6.18 -52.43 -3.96
CA LEU A 38 5.38 -51.22 -3.64
C LEU A 38 6.12 -50.23 -2.75
N LEU A 39 6.99 -50.71 -1.86
CA LEU A 39 7.87 -49.86 -1.04
C LEU A 39 9.04 -49.29 -1.87
N VAL A 40 9.52 -49.99 -2.90
CA VAL A 40 10.57 -49.50 -3.80
C VAL A 40 10.01 -48.47 -4.79
N LEU A 41 8.73 -48.55 -5.15
CA LEU A 41 8.07 -47.52 -6.00
C LEU A 41 7.68 -46.26 -5.24
N ALA A 42 7.82 -46.21 -3.91
CA ALA A 42 7.50 -45.08 -3.06
C ALA A 42 8.68 -44.12 -2.82
N GLN A 43 9.81 -44.29 -3.49
CA GLN A 43 10.85 -43.26 -3.47
C GLN A 43 10.48 -42.20 -4.51
N PRO A 44 10.21 -40.94 -4.10
CA PRO A 44 9.98 -39.88 -5.05
C PRO A 44 11.30 -39.57 -5.76
N TYR A 45 11.50 -40.18 -6.92
CA TYR A 45 12.50 -39.69 -7.87
C TYR A 45 12.05 -38.29 -8.30
N SER A 46 12.53 -37.28 -7.61
CA SER A 46 12.40 -35.91 -8.07
C SER A 46 13.42 -35.66 -9.18
N THR A 47 13.12 -36.12 -10.37
CA THR A 47 13.88 -35.75 -11.56
C THR A 47 13.31 -34.43 -12.07
N VAL A 48 14.13 -33.41 -12.10
CA VAL A 48 13.78 -32.14 -12.76
C VAL A 48 14.03 -32.33 -14.25
N GLU A 49 12.96 -32.45 -15.02
CA GLU A 49 13.04 -32.57 -16.47
C GLU A 49 13.31 -31.21 -17.09
N LEU A 50 14.54 -31.00 -17.59
CA LEU A 50 14.92 -29.78 -18.28
C LEU A 50 14.63 -29.91 -19.77
N LYS A 51 13.67 -29.12 -20.28
CA LYS A 51 13.37 -29.07 -21.72
C LYS A 51 14.54 -28.44 -22.48
N LYS A 52 15.09 -29.17 -23.46
CA LYS A 52 16.08 -28.62 -24.38
C LYS A 52 15.46 -27.44 -25.14
N PRO A 53 16.18 -26.30 -25.27
CA PRO A 53 15.77 -25.26 -26.20
C PRO A 53 15.72 -25.83 -27.64
N THR A 54 14.71 -25.49 -28.42
CA THR A 54 14.48 -26.00 -29.80
C THR A 54 15.70 -25.90 -30.69
N LYS A 55 16.51 -24.86 -30.53
CA LYS A 55 17.79 -24.65 -31.22
C LYS A 55 18.79 -25.80 -31.02
N TYR A 56 18.68 -26.56 -29.95
CA TYR A 56 19.65 -27.61 -29.54
C TYR A 56 19.03 -29.00 -29.48
N GLU A 57 17.80 -29.18 -29.93
CA GLU A 57 17.02 -30.43 -29.80
C GLU A 57 17.74 -31.65 -30.39
N ASN A 58 18.37 -31.48 -31.55
CA ASN A 58 19.08 -32.56 -32.29
C ASN A 58 20.58 -32.62 -31.98
N ARG A 59 21.05 -32.00 -30.90
CA ARG A 59 22.48 -31.94 -30.58
C ARG A 59 22.74 -32.47 -29.19
N ASP A 60 23.76 -33.32 -29.02
CA ASP A 60 24.25 -33.73 -27.71
C ASP A 60 24.86 -32.53 -26.97
N LEU A 61 24.34 -32.23 -25.79
CA LEU A 61 24.78 -31.09 -25.00
C LEU A 61 25.89 -31.47 -24.03
N PRO A 62 26.73 -30.49 -23.59
CA PRO A 62 27.79 -30.73 -22.60
C PRO A 62 27.30 -31.34 -21.28
N ALA A 63 26.08 -31.01 -20.83
CA ALA A 63 25.46 -31.59 -19.63
C ALA A 63 25.27 -33.12 -19.79
N GLU A 64 24.84 -33.58 -20.95
CA GLU A 64 24.61 -35.02 -21.26
C GLU A 64 25.91 -35.79 -21.33
N LYS A 65 27.01 -35.13 -21.67
CA LYS A 65 28.38 -35.70 -21.75
C LYS A 65 29.13 -35.60 -20.42
N THR A 66 28.47 -35.17 -19.33
CA THR A 66 29.08 -35.12 -18.01
C THR A 66 29.47 -36.55 -17.56
N GLY A 67 30.71 -36.72 -17.14
CA GLY A 67 31.22 -38.03 -16.74
C GLY A 67 32.00 -38.79 -17.79
N THR A 68 31.91 -38.47 -19.09
CA THR A 68 32.62 -39.19 -20.18
C THR A 68 34.11 -38.85 -20.28
N GLY A 69 34.66 -38.03 -19.36
CA GLY A 69 36.08 -37.68 -19.35
C GLY A 69 36.48 -36.70 -18.26
N ARG A 70 37.79 -36.49 -18.07
CA ARG A 70 38.30 -35.48 -17.14
C ARG A 70 38.18 -34.08 -17.77
N ILE A 71 37.62 -33.11 -17.00
CA ILE A 71 37.68 -31.71 -17.40
C ILE A 71 39.11 -31.19 -17.12
N LYS A 72 39.81 -30.75 -18.17
CA LYS A 72 41.11 -30.07 -18.01
C LYS A 72 40.91 -28.71 -17.32
N GLY A 73 41.85 -28.28 -16.48
CA GLY A 73 41.76 -27.09 -15.64
C GLY A 73 41.34 -25.81 -16.40
N GLY A 74 41.96 -25.52 -17.54
CA GLY A 74 41.58 -24.38 -18.39
C GLY A 74 40.13 -24.41 -18.91
N LYS A 75 39.64 -25.60 -19.31
CA LYS A 75 38.23 -25.76 -19.73
C LYS A 75 37.25 -25.54 -18.58
N LYS A 76 37.61 -26.00 -17.36
CA LYS A 76 36.78 -25.77 -16.16
C LYS A 76 36.69 -24.29 -15.82
N ILE A 77 37.80 -23.56 -15.85
CA ILE A 77 37.83 -22.12 -15.60
C ILE A 77 36.96 -21.38 -16.63
N TYR A 78 37.14 -21.68 -17.92
CA TYR A 78 36.33 -21.07 -18.98
C TYR A 78 34.83 -21.32 -18.76
N GLN A 79 34.42 -22.55 -18.52
CA GLN A 79 33.02 -22.88 -18.29
C GLN A 79 32.46 -22.20 -17.04
N ASN A 80 33.19 -22.20 -15.92
CA ASN A 80 32.75 -21.51 -14.72
C ASN A 80 32.56 -20.02 -14.95
N THR A 81 33.48 -19.37 -15.68
CA THR A 81 33.40 -17.94 -16.01
C THR A 81 32.19 -17.64 -16.91
N VAL A 82 32.01 -18.43 -17.96
CA VAL A 82 30.87 -18.25 -18.89
C VAL A 82 29.54 -18.49 -18.19
N THR A 83 29.44 -19.54 -17.38
CA THR A 83 28.21 -19.85 -16.62
C THR A 83 27.90 -18.74 -15.64
N HIS A 84 28.91 -18.25 -14.91
CA HIS A 84 28.73 -17.17 -13.97
C HIS A 84 28.20 -15.90 -14.62
N TYR A 85 28.95 -15.33 -15.60
CA TYR A 85 28.65 -13.99 -16.11
C TYR A 85 27.48 -14.00 -17.11
N ASN A 86 27.34 -15.03 -17.96
CA ASN A 86 26.32 -15.02 -18.99
C ASN A 86 24.97 -15.60 -18.55
N TYR A 87 24.96 -16.50 -17.55
CA TYR A 87 23.72 -17.17 -17.13
C TYR A 87 23.33 -16.81 -15.71
N PHE A 88 24.16 -17.14 -14.71
CA PHE A 88 23.85 -16.91 -13.31
C PHE A 88 23.65 -15.42 -13.01
N PHE A 89 24.64 -14.59 -13.27
CA PHE A 89 24.59 -13.15 -12.99
C PHE A 89 23.39 -12.46 -13.67
N ASN A 90 23.16 -12.77 -14.94
CA ASN A 90 22.02 -12.20 -15.67
C ASN A 90 20.66 -12.71 -15.18
N ALA A 91 20.57 -13.95 -14.71
CA ALA A 91 19.36 -14.52 -14.11
C ALA A 91 19.09 -13.89 -12.75
N GLN A 92 20.13 -13.76 -11.92
CA GLN A 92 20.06 -13.13 -10.60
C GLN A 92 19.62 -11.66 -10.70
N ASN A 93 20.22 -10.89 -11.61
CA ASN A 93 19.84 -9.50 -11.82
C ASN A 93 18.35 -9.38 -12.23
N LYS A 94 17.85 -10.27 -13.10
CA LYS A 94 16.45 -10.26 -13.47
C LYS A 94 15.50 -10.57 -12.29
N ILE A 95 15.86 -11.50 -11.42
CA ILE A 95 15.09 -11.77 -10.19
C ILE A 95 15.08 -10.53 -9.30
N ASN A 96 16.23 -9.89 -9.12
CA ASN A 96 16.33 -8.68 -8.32
C ASN A 96 15.47 -7.56 -8.91
N ASP A 97 15.53 -7.35 -10.24
CA ASP A 97 14.69 -6.35 -10.94
C ASP A 97 13.19 -6.62 -10.76
N VAL A 98 12.76 -7.89 -10.80
CA VAL A 98 11.37 -8.28 -10.54
C VAL A 98 10.96 -7.92 -9.11
N LEU A 99 11.80 -8.23 -8.14
CA LEU A 99 11.54 -7.91 -6.72
C LEU A 99 11.49 -6.40 -6.48
N GLU A 100 12.46 -5.65 -7.01
CA GLU A 100 12.50 -4.19 -6.84
C GLU A 100 11.31 -3.48 -7.49
N ARG A 101 10.85 -3.93 -8.66
CA ARG A 101 9.63 -3.41 -9.28
C ARG A 101 8.38 -3.74 -8.46
N ALA A 102 8.28 -4.95 -7.92
CA ALA A 102 7.16 -5.33 -7.06
C ALA A 102 7.14 -4.48 -5.78
N LYS A 103 8.30 -4.26 -5.14
CA LYS A 103 8.42 -3.40 -3.96
C LYS A 103 8.09 -1.94 -4.26
N SER A 104 8.57 -1.39 -5.39
CA SER A 104 8.35 0.01 -5.76
C SER A 104 6.89 0.32 -6.12
N SER A 105 6.13 -0.68 -6.55
CA SER A 105 4.70 -0.55 -6.83
C SER A 105 3.80 -0.76 -5.60
N PHE A 106 4.37 -1.22 -4.48
CA PHE A 106 3.63 -1.52 -3.28
C PHE A 106 3.42 -0.28 -2.41
N ALA A 107 2.15 0.05 -2.13
CA ALA A 107 1.81 1.13 -1.21
C ALA A 107 1.60 0.56 0.21
N GLU A 108 2.39 1.06 1.17
CA GLU A 108 2.28 0.69 2.58
C GLU A 108 1.13 1.44 3.26
N ASP A 109 0.29 0.72 4.00
CA ASP A 109 -0.69 1.31 4.91
C ASP A 109 -0.27 1.05 6.37
N TYR A 110 0.37 2.03 6.96
CA TYR A 110 0.87 1.94 8.35
C TYR A 110 -0.24 1.97 9.41
N ASN A 111 -1.49 2.26 9.05
CA ASN A 111 -2.63 2.19 9.98
C ASN A 111 -3.09 0.75 10.22
N GLN A 112 -2.71 -0.17 9.35
CA GLN A 112 -3.05 -1.59 9.45
C GLN A 112 -1.82 -2.41 9.81
N LEU A 113 -2.04 -3.67 10.20
CA LEU A 113 -0.94 -4.62 10.34
C LEU A 113 -0.27 -4.79 8.98
N LEU A 114 1.00 -4.40 8.89
CA LEU A 114 1.76 -4.52 7.66
C LEU A 114 1.84 -5.97 7.20
N PRO A 115 1.74 -6.24 5.89
CA PRO A 115 2.09 -7.55 5.36
C PRO A 115 3.57 -7.84 5.63
N PHE A 116 3.92 -9.12 5.78
CA PHE A 116 5.29 -9.50 6.14
C PHE A 116 6.33 -8.96 5.14
N TYR A 117 6.06 -9.05 3.85
CA TYR A 117 6.87 -8.46 2.78
C TYR A 117 6.17 -7.27 2.15
N ASN A 118 6.95 -6.30 1.66
CA ASN A 118 6.47 -5.11 0.96
C ASN A 118 6.24 -5.35 -0.53
N PHE A 119 5.65 -6.48 -0.86
CA PHE A 119 5.18 -6.85 -2.20
C PHE A 119 4.13 -7.96 -2.09
N THR A 120 3.28 -8.08 -3.10
CA THR A 120 2.30 -9.16 -3.20
C THR A 120 2.76 -10.25 -4.18
N LYS A 121 2.19 -11.45 -4.03
CA LYS A 121 2.42 -12.53 -5.00
C LYS A 121 1.87 -12.16 -6.39
N GLU A 122 0.81 -11.38 -6.42
CA GLU A 122 0.18 -10.87 -7.62
C GLU A 122 1.12 -9.95 -8.40
N ASP A 123 1.83 -9.07 -7.70
CA ASP A 123 2.79 -8.15 -8.33
C ASP A 123 3.99 -8.88 -8.92
N LEU A 124 4.45 -9.92 -8.25
CA LEU A 124 5.48 -10.80 -8.79
C LEU A 124 4.98 -11.56 -10.03
N TYR A 125 3.76 -12.11 -9.97
CA TYR A 125 3.17 -12.87 -11.07
C TYR A 125 2.88 -12.01 -12.32
N LYS A 126 2.56 -10.73 -12.16
CA LYS A 126 2.41 -9.78 -13.28
C LYS A 126 3.68 -9.72 -14.16
N GLN A 127 4.82 -10.06 -13.59
CA GLN A 127 6.12 -10.07 -14.28
C GLN A 127 6.54 -11.48 -14.75
N LYS A 128 5.59 -12.40 -14.97
CA LYS A 128 5.84 -13.80 -15.36
C LYS A 128 6.78 -13.95 -16.56
N GLU A 129 6.73 -13.06 -17.55
CA GLU A 129 7.61 -13.08 -18.72
C GLU A 129 9.08 -12.88 -18.37
N GLN A 130 9.37 -12.01 -17.38
CA GLN A 130 10.73 -11.82 -16.88
C GLN A 130 11.20 -13.07 -16.11
N LEU A 131 10.30 -13.69 -15.34
CA LEU A 131 10.58 -14.95 -14.62
C LEU A 131 10.78 -16.11 -15.61
N ASP A 132 10.03 -16.17 -16.71
CA ASP A 132 10.26 -17.14 -17.79
C ASP A 132 11.65 -16.95 -18.44
N SER A 133 12.08 -15.70 -18.62
CA SER A 133 13.44 -15.42 -19.06
C SER A 133 14.51 -15.88 -18.08
N VAL A 134 14.25 -15.83 -16.76
CA VAL A 134 15.13 -16.42 -15.73
C VAL A 134 15.19 -17.94 -15.90
N LEU A 135 14.04 -18.60 -15.99
CA LEU A 135 13.95 -20.04 -16.19
C LEU A 135 14.72 -20.50 -17.44
N TYR A 136 14.54 -19.77 -18.57
CA TYR A 136 15.28 -20.05 -19.80
C TYR A 136 16.80 -19.92 -19.60
N LYS A 137 17.26 -18.86 -18.92
CA LYS A 137 18.71 -18.66 -18.66
C LYS A 137 19.26 -19.74 -17.76
N CYS A 138 18.55 -20.12 -16.69
CA CYS A 138 18.96 -21.20 -15.80
C CYS A 138 19.04 -22.53 -16.54
N THR A 139 18.01 -22.88 -17.31
CA THR A 139 17.99 -24.11 -18.13
C THR A 139 19.13 -24.14 -19.14
N ALA A 140 19.34 -23.05 -19.88
CA ALA A 140 20.44 -22.95 -20.85
C ALA A 140 21.81 -23.02 -20.17
N GLY A 141 21.98 -22.36 -19.02
CA GLY A 141 23.21 -22.39 -18.24
C GLY A 141 23.58 -23.80 -17.76
N ILE A 142 22.58 -24.59 -17.34
CA ILE A 142 22.76 -25.98 -16.92
C ILE A 142 23.07 -26.88 -18.13
N LEU A 143 22.25 -26.83 -19.18
CA LEU A 143 22.35 -27.76 -20.31
C LEU A 143 23.58 -27.52 -21.20
N LEU A 144 24.01 -26.28 -21.36
CA LEU A 144 25.13 -25.91 -22.24
C LEU A 144 26.50 -26.06 -21.58
N HIS A 145 26.56 -26.46 -20.31
CA HIS A 145 27.80 -26.63 -19.56
C HIS A 145 27.87 -28.01 -18.91
N ASP A 146 29.08 -28.41 -18.52
CA ASP A 146 29.30 -29.64 -17.76
C ASP A 146 28.72 -29.48 -16.35
N LEU A 147 27.96 -30.48 -15.87
CA LEU A 147 27.28 -30.42 -14.56
C LEU A 147 28.25 -30.36 -13.35
N ARG A 148 29.55 -30.59 -13.56
CA ARG A 148 30.60 -30.38 -12.53
C ARG A 148 31.04 -28.91 -12.44
N ASN A 149 30.36 -28.00 -13.13
CA ASN A 149 30.55 -26.56 -13.03
C ASN A 149 30.12 -26.05 -11.65
N ALA A 150 30.85 -25.08 -11.10
CA ALA A 150 30.65 -24.56 -9.75
C ALA A 150 29.36 -23.74 -9.57
N TRP A 151 28.62 -23.41 -10.63
CA TRP A 151 27.44 -22.55 -10.62
C TRP A 151 26.14 -23.30 -10.93
N VAL A 152 26.19 -24.63 -11.07
CA VAL A 152 25.01 -25.41 -11.46
C VAL A 152 23.99 -25.47 -10.32
N ASP A 153 24.42 -25.64 -9.09
CA ASP A 153 23.57 -25.62 -7.91
C ASP A 153 22.91 -24.23 -7.71
N ASP A 154 23.66 -23.14 -7.92
CA ASP A 154 23.11 -21.78 -7.89
C ASP A 154 22.07 -21.54 -8.99
N LEU A 155 22.27 -22.09 -10.19
CA LEU A 155 21.27 -22.00 -11.26
C LEU A 155 19.98 -22.77 -10.92
N TYR A 156 20.06 -23.95 -10.29
CA TYR A 156 18.87 -24.66 -9.77
C TYR A 156 18.19 -23.86 -8.65
N LEU A 157 18.98 -23.19 -7.80
CA LEU A 157 18.45 -22.31 -6.76
C LEU A 157 17.61 -21.18 -7.35
N LEU A 158 18.14 -20.45 -8.35
CA LEU A 158 17.43 -19.38 -9.05
C LEU A 158 16.20 -19.91 -9.82
N MET A 159 16.30 -21.09 -10.42
CA MET A 159 15.17 -21.74 -11.09
C MET A 159 14.02 -22.00 -10.12
N GLY A 160 14.30 -22.56 -8.95
CA GLY A 160 13.31 -22.78 -7.91
C GLY A 160 12.67 -21.47 -7.40
N GLN A 161 13.47 -20.40 -7.23
CA GLN A 161 12.97 -19.08 -6.87
C GLN A 161 12.05 -18.50 -7.95
N ALA A 162 12.40 -18.65 -9.23
CA ALA A 162 11.59 -18.16 -10.34
C ALA A 162 10.23 -18.89 -10.41
N TYR A 163 10.20 -20.21 -10.20
CA TYR A 163 8.95 -20.96 -10.10
C TYR A 163 8.11 -20.52 -8.90
N LEU A 164 8.74 -20.31 -7.74
CA LEU A 164 8.05 -19.83 -6.53
C LEU A 164 7.37 -18.46 -6.80
N TYR A 165 8.08 -17.53 -7.42
CA TYR A 165 7.55 -16.19 -7.74
C TYR A 165 6.48 -16.22 -8.83
N LYS A 166 6.50 -17.23 -9.72
CA LYS A 166 5.42 -17.52 -10.67
C LYS A 166 4.21 -18.22 -10.04
N LYS A 167 4.23 -18.53 -8.74
CA LYS A 167 3.22 -19.34 -8.04
C LYS A 167 3.14 -20.81 -8.54
N ASP A 168 4.14 -21.26 -9.28
CA ASP A 168 4.25 -22.64 -9.74
C ASP A 168 4.97 -23.47 -8.68
N TYR A 169 4.24 -23.78 -7.62
CA TYR A 169 4.78 -24.49 -6.47
C TYR A 169 5.08 -25.97 -6.80
N ASP A 170 4.32 -26.55 -7.73
CA ASP A 170 4.49 -27.92 -8.17
C ASP A 170 5.82 -28.13 -8.90
N SER A 171 6.35 -27.10 -9.54
CA SER A 171 7.69 -27.10 -10.12
C SER A 171 8.77 -26.64 -9.12
N ALA A 172 8.45 -25.68 -8.22
CA ALA A 172 9.42 -25.13 -7.27
C ALA A 172 9.89 -26.18 -6.24
N VAL A 173 8.95 -26.93 -5.63
CA VAL A 173 9.29 -27.96 -4.61
C VAL A 173 10.20 -29.04 -5.16
N PRO A 174 9.93 -29.69 -6.29
CA PRO A 174 10.83 -30.68 -6.89
C PRO A 174 12.21 -30.12 -7.22
N VAL A 175 12.31 -28.88 -7.71
CA VAL A 175 13.62 -28.25 -8.01
C VAL A 175 14.45 -28.11 -6.72
N PHE A 176 13.86 -27.63 -5.63
CA PHE A 176 14.57 -27.52 -4.36
C PHE A 176 14.86 -28.90 -3.73
N GLN A 177 13.97 -29.88 -3.90
CA GLN A 177 14.21 -31.25 -3.48
C GLN A 177 15.38 -31.87 -4.25
N TYR A 178 15.40 -31.70 -5.58
CA TYR A 178 16.51 -32.15 -6.42
C TYR A 178 17.82 -31.49 -6.00
N LEU A 179 17.82 -30.17 -5.78
CA LEU A 179 18.99 -29.43 -5.29
C LEU A 179 19.52 -30.00 -3.96
N ASN A 180 18.61 -30.26 -3.02
CA ASN A 180 18.98 -30.83 -1.72
C ASN A 180 19.52 -32.26 -1.81
N TYR A 181 19.04 -33.05 -2.78
CA TYR A 181 19.44 -34.43 -2.98
C TYR A 181 20.69 -34.56 -3.87
N ALA A 182 20.67 -34.02 -5.08
CA ALA A 182 21.71 -34.26 -6.08
C ALA A 182 23.06 -33.65 -5.70
N PHE A 183 23.04 -32.56 -4.91
CA PHE A 183 24.25 -31.87 -4.43
C PHE A 183 24.61 -32.23 -2.98
N ALA A 184 24.03 -33.30 -2.42
CA ALA A 184 24.44 -33.82 -1.13
C ALA A 184 25.88 -34.38 -1.20
N PRO A 185 26.67 -34.22 -0.12
CA PRO A 185 27.98 -34.86 -0.02
C PRO A 185 27.83 -36.37 -0.18
N ARG A 186 28.64 -36.99 -1.03
CA ARG A 186 28.72 -38.44 -1.18
C ARG A 186 29.84 -38.97 -0.33
N GLU A 187 29.58 -40.02 0.42
CA GLU A 187 30.57 -40.71 1.24
C GLU A 187 31.01 -42.00 0.58
N ASP A 188 32.24 -42.37 0.81
CA ASP A 188 32.99 -43.53 0.28
C ASP A 188 32.16 -44.73 -0.17
N GLY A 189 31.60 -44.62 -1.40
CA GLY A 189 30.93 -45.74 -2.06
C GLY A 189 29.44 -45.95 -1.72
N TYR A 190 28.85 -45.17 -0.84
CA TYR A 190 27.41 -45.21 -0.53
C TYR A 190 26.71 -43.94 -0.98
N ASP A 191 25.73 -44.09 -1.87
CA ASP A 191 24.80 -43.00 -2.23
C ASP A 191 23.78 -42.77 -1.12
N LEU A 192 24.19 -42.30 0.05
CA LEU A 192 23.29 -41.88 1.13
C LEU A 192 23.11 -40.38 1.08
N PRO A 193 22.04 -39.86 0.45
CA PRO A 193 21.95 -38.45 0.12
C PRO A 193 21.47 -37.56 1.26
N VAL A 194 20.91 -38.09 2.32
CA VAL A 194 20.35 -37.32 3.44
C VAL A 194 20.59 -38.05 4.76
N GLY A 195 21.21 -37.32 5.72
CA GLY A 195 21.37 -37.84 7.09
C GLY A 195 22.54 -38.77 7.30
N SER A 196 23.55 -38.76 6.45
CA SER A 196 24.75 -39.50 6.64
C SER A 196 25.66 -38.87 7.73
N ASN A 197 26.06 -39.69 8.69
CA ASN A 197 26.80 -39.27 9.89
C ASN A 197 28.29 -39.51 9.81
N SER A 198 28.83 -39.93 8.68
CA SER A 198 30.19 -40.43 8.61
C SER A 198 31.29 -39.43 8.91
N SER A 199 30.99 -38.10 8.88
CA SER A 199 31.95 -37.08 9.24
C SER A 199 31.83 -36.55 10.68
N ASN A 200 30.85 -37.05 11.46
CA ASN A 200 30.64 -36.62 12.85
C ASN A 200 31.04 -37.73 13.82
N THR A 201 32.19 -37.60 14.45
CA THR A 201 32.71 -38.45 15.53
C THR A 201 31.75 -38.55 16.75
N ASN A 202 30.76 -37.67 16.86
CA ASN A 202 29.84 -37.59 18.01
C ASN A 202 28.45 -38.25 17.76
N GLY A 203 28.20 -38.87 16.60
CA GLY A 203 26.92 -39.53 16.31
C GLY A 203 25.73 -38.57 16.09
N GLU A 204 25.96 -37.28 15.92
CA GLU A 204 24.92 -36.27 15.67
C GLU A 204 24.44 -36.32 14.22
N PHE A 205 23.11 -36.31 14.05
CA PHE A 205 22.48 -36.33 12.74
C PHE A 205 22.65 -34.95 12.06
N THR A 206 23.17 -34.94 10.82
CA THR A 206 23.32 -33.72 10.03
C THR A 206 22.67 -33.87 8.65
N VAL A 207 21.97 -32.85 8.21
CA VAL A 207 21.28 -32.77 6.91
C VAL A 207 21.98 -31.81 5.97
N VAL A 208 22.64 -30.79 6.51
CA VAL A 208 23.29 -29.73 5.73
C VAL A 208 24.69 -30.10 5.28
N THR A 209 25.16 -29.46 4.21
CA THR A 209 26.55 -29.56 3.77
C THR A 209 27.42 -28.67 4.62
N LYS A 210 28.45 -29.22 5.25
CA LYS A 210 29.42 -28.48 6.05
C LYS A 210 30.19 -27.50 5.15
N GLU A 211 30.08 -26.21 5.45
CA GLU A 211 30.83 -25.17 4.74
C GLU A 211 32.25 -25.06 5.25
N SER A 212 33.18 -24.78 4.36
CA SER A 212 34.59 -24.63 4.73
C SER A 212 34.82 -23.41 5.61
N SER A 213 35.52 -23.58 6.71
CA SER A 213 35.97 -22.50 7.59
C SER A 213 37.21 -21.75 7.07
N SER A 214 37.95 -22.34 6.11
CA SER A 214 39.18 -21.76 5.56
C SER A 214 38.91 -20.47 4.76
N LEU A 215 39.61 -19.40 5.08
CA LEU A 215 39.54 -18.11 4.38
C LEU A 215 39.87 -18.24 2.88
N TRP A 216 40.89 -19.05 2.54
CA TRP A 216 41.29 -19.29 1.15
C TRP A 216 40.18 -20.00 0.34
N LYS A 217 39.49 -20.98 0.93
CA LYS A 217 38.36 -21.65 0.28
C LYS A 217 37.15 -20.72 0.17
N LYS A 218 36.89 -19.84 1.13
CA LYS A 218 35.82 -18.83 1.06
C LYS A 218 36.03 -17.83 -0.07
N ILE A 219 37.26 -17.51 -0.41
CA ILE A 219 37.62 -16.59 -1.50
C ILE A 219 37.60 -17.32 -2.88
N SER A 220 37.99 -18.60 -2.88
CA SER A 220 38.18 -19.37 -4.12
C SER A 220 37.00 -20.24 -4.57
N SER A 221 36.00 -20.44 -3.72
CA SER A 221 34.80 -21.24 -4.04
C SER A 221 33.52 -20.59 -3.54
N THR A 222 32.44 -20.75 -4.30
CA THR A 222 31.09 -20.35 -3.90
C THR A 222 30.60 -21.28 -2.76
N PRO A 223 29.83 -20.75 -1.78
CA PRO A 223 29.16 -21.60 -0.81
C PRO A 223 28.18 -22.55 -1.52
N PRO A 224 27.95 -23.78 -1.02
CA PRO A 224 27.03 -24.70 -1.66
C PRO A 224 25.59 -24.15 -1.67
N GLY A 225 24.97 -24.03 -2.84
CA GLY A 225 23.59 -23.59 -3.02
C GLY A 225 22.57 -24.54 -2.37
N ARG A 226 22.98 -25.79 -2.10
CA ARG A 226 22.17 -26.81 -1.40
C ARG A 226 21.62 -26.33 -0.05
N ASN A 227 22.43 -25.68 0.77
CA ASN A 227 22.01 -25.21 2.10
C ASN A 227 20.95 -24.12 2.00
N GLU A 228 21.08 -23.24 1.02
CA GLU A 228 20.07 -22.21 0.70
C GLU A 228 18.79 -22.84 0.12
N GLY A 229 18.92 -23.94 -0.64
CA GLY A 229 17.79 -24.69 -1.19
C GLY A 229 16.82 -25.18 -0.11
N PHE A 230 17.30 -25.58 1.07
CA PHE A 230 16.41 -25.91 2.20
C PHE A 230 15.58 -24.69 2.66
N LEU A 231 16.19 -23.50 2.73
CA LEU A 231 15.52 -22.29 3.17
C LEU A 231 14.43 -21.83 2.17
N TRP A 232 14.71 -21.95 0.88
CA TRP A 232 13.72 -21.66 -0.16
C TRP A 232 12.62 -22.72 -0.24
N ARG A 233 12.92 -23.97 0.08
CA ARG A 233 11.90 -25.02 0.23
C ARG A 233 10.97 -24.72 1.41
N ILE A 234 11.50 -24.31 2.56
CA ILE A 234 10.69 -23.83 3.70
C ILE A 234 9.79 -22.68 3.23
N ARG A 235 10.35 -21.69 2.52
CA ARG A 235 9.58 -20.58 1.98
C ARG A 235 8.43 -21.05 1.08
N THR A 236 8.69 -22.02 0.21
CA THR A 236 7.66 -22.58 -0.68
C THR A 236 6.55 -23.27 0.13
N TYR A 237 6.88 -24.04 1.17
CA TYR A 237 5.88 -24.65 2.04
C TYR A 237 5.00 -23.62 2.75
N ILE A 238 5.59 -22.52 3.23
CA ILE A 238 4.82 -21.41 3.83
C ILE A 238 3.85 -20.79 2.82
N GLU A 239 4.31 -20.60 1.57
CA GLU A 239 3.47 -20.03 0.51
C GLU A 239 2.33 -20.97 0.06
N GLN A 240 2.54 -22.32 0.18
CA GLN A 240 1.51 -23.34 -0.01
C GLN A 240 0.60 -23.53 1.21
N ASN A 241 0.81 -22.78 2.30
CA ASN A 241 0.13 -22.97 3.59
C ASN A 241 0.37 -24.35 4.24
N GLN A 242 1.50 -25.00 3.92
CA GLN A 242 1.94 -26.27 4.51
C GLN A 242 2.84 -25.98 5.72
N LEU A 243 2.27 -25.34 6.76
CA LEU A 243 3.03 -24.84 7.89
C LEU A 243 3.71 -25.94 8.68
N ASP A 244 3.10 -27.13 8.83
CA ASP A 244 3.69 -28.28 9.53
C ASP A 244 5.01 -28.71 8.87
N ASN A 245 5.03 -28.80 7.53
CA ASN A 245 6.22 -29.14 6.77
C ASN A 245 7.32 -28.06 6.92
N ALA A 246 6.91 -26.80 6.94
CA ALA A 246 7.83 -25.68 7.14
C ALA A 246 8.45 -25.73 8.54
N PHE A 247 7.64 -25.86 9.60
CA PHE A 247 8.12 -25.95 10.98
C PHE A 247 8.99 -27.18 11.22
N GLY A 248 8.62 -28.33 10.67
CA GLY A 248 9.42 -29.56 10.75
C GLY A 248 10.83 -29.36 10.17
N LEU A 249 10.92 -28.75 8.97
CA LEU A 249 12.21 -28.49 8.34
C LEU A 249 13.01 -27.38 9.07
N ILE A 250 12.34 -26.34 9.57
CA ILE A 250 12.98 -25.30 10.42
C ILE A 250 13.58 -25.92 11.68
N ALA A 251 12.88 -26.85 12.35
CA ALA A 251 13.35 -27.52 13.55
C ALA A 251 14.59 -28.38 13.25
N ILE A 252 14.55 -29.15 12.16
CA ILE A 252 15.68 -29.98 11.71
C ILE A 252 16.92 -29.11 11.45
N LEU A 253 16.77 -28.03 10.66
CA LEU A 253 17.90 -27.17 10.33
C LEU A 253 18.45 -26.42 11.55
N ARG A 254 17.59 -26.07 12.51
CA ARG A 254 18.02 -25.38 13.73
C ARG A 254 18.80 -26.28 14.68
N SER A 255 18.46 -27.57 14.73
CA SER A 255 19.17 -28.57 15.54
C SER A 255 20.44 -29.10 14.87
N ASP A 256 20.66 -28.80 13.59
CA ASP A 256 21.83 -29.30 12.85
C ASP A 256 23.10 -28.55 13.27
N PRO A 257 24.11 -29.26 13.84
CA PRO A 257 25.35 -28.63 14.32
C PRO A 257 26.20 -28.03 13.21
N ASN A 258 26.03 -28.48 11.96
CA ASN A 258 26.74 -27.97 10.80
C ASN A 258 26.02 -26.82 10.08
N PHE A 259 24.87 -26.37 10.61
CA PHE A 259 24.11 -25.30 9.95
C PHE A 259 24.92 -24.02 9.86
N PRO A 260 25.09 -23.42 8.66
CA PRO A 260 25.96 -22.25 8.46
C PRO A 260 25.44 -21.02 9.20
N LYS A 261 26.29 -20.40 10.02
CA LYS A 261 25.94 -19.17 10.77
C LYS A 261 25.47 -18.04 9.86
N ARG A 262 26.00 -17.95 8.63
CA ARG A 262 25.58 -16.92 7.64
C ARG A 262 24.11 -17.06 7.22
N LEU A 263 23.52 -18.25 7.32
CA LEU A 263 22.14 -18.55 6.93
C LEU A 263 21.16 -18.47 8.12
N LEU A 264 21.63 -18.29 9.35
CA LEU A 264 20.76 -18.14 10.53
C LEU A 264 19.77 -16.96 10.41
N PRO A 265 20.15 -15.78 9.91
CA PRO A 265 19.18 -14.70 9.73
C PRO A 265 18.07 -15.07 8.76
N GLN A 266 18.37 -15.77 7.65
CA GLN A 266 17.36 -16.24 6.69
C GLN A 266 16.48 -17.35 7.25
N LEU A 267 17.03 -18.25 8.07
CA LEU A 267 16.23 -19.26 8.79
C LEU A 267 15.29 -18.61 9.79
N ASN A 268 15.73 -17.57 10.48
CA ASN A 268 14.90 -16.78 11.39
C ASN A 268 13.82 -15.99 10.63
N GLU A 269 14.12 -15.43 9.45
CA GLU A 269 13.16 -14.79 8.56
C GLU A 269 12.03 -15.76 8.17
N ASN A 270 12.38 -16.96 7.72
CA ASN A 270 11.41 -17.99 7.37
C ASN A 270 10.58 -18.44 8.58
N ALA A 271 11.20 -18.59 9.76
CA ALA A 271 10.49 -18.90 10.99
C ALA A 271 9.52 -17.76 11.38
N ALA A 272 9.96 -16.52 11.32
CA ALA A 272 9.11 -15.36 11.57
C ALA A 272 7.90 -15.33 10.62
N TYR A 273 8.14 -15.60 9.34
CA TYR A 273 7.08 -15.64 8.34
C TYR A 273 6.10 -16.79 8.55
N ALA A 274 6.58 -17.97 8.91
CA ALA A 274 5.72 -19.11 9.23
C ALA A 274 4.81 -18.80 10.43
N PHE A 275 5.36 -18.27 11.53
CA PHE A 275 4.58 -17.85 12.69
C PHE A 275 3.63 -16.68 12.40
N TYR A 276 4.03 -15.75 11.52
CA TYR A 276 3.15 -14.67 11.07
C TYR A 276 1.93 -15.22 10.32
N LYS A 277 2.13 -16.20 9.43
CA LYS A 277 1.05 -16.88 8.69
C LYS A 277 0.14 -17.73 9.59
N GLU A 278 0.70 -18.33 10.63
CA GLU A 278 -0.04 -19.07 11.64
C GLU A 278 -0.88 -18.16 12.56
N GLY A 279 -0.52 -16.86 12.69
CA GLY A 279 -1.11 -15.93 13.64
C GLY A 279 -0.44 -15.92 15.02
N SER A 280 0.65 -16.66 15.20
CA SER A 280 1.46 -16.70 16.42
C SER A 280 2.40 -15.50 16.51
N TYR A 281 1.81 -14.28 16.68
CA TYR A 281 2.48 -13.00 16.53
C TYR A 281 3.65 -12.75 17.47
N ASP A 282 3.60 -13.25 18.72
CA ASP A 282 4.73 -13.12 19.66
C ASP A 282 5.97 -13.88 19.17
N SER A 283 5.79 -15.10 18.69
CA SER A 283 6.87 -15.88 18.07
C SER A 283 7.37 -15.24 16.78
N ALA A 284 6.45 -14.76 15.94
CA ALA A 284 6.78 -14.06 14.70
C ALA A 284 7.67 -12.84 14.98
N ALA A 285 7.32 -12.00 15.94
CA ALA A 285 8.10 -10.82 16.32
C ALA A 285 9.50 -11.19 16.84
N ARG A 286 9.58 -12.19 17.73
CA ARG A 286 10.87 -12.65 18.29
C ARG A 286 11.83 -13.16 17.21
N TYR A 287 11.31 -13.91 16.23
CA TYR A 287 12.14 -14.40 15.12
C TYR A 287 12.45 -13.30 14.12
N LEU A 288 11.53 -12.36 13.86
CA LEU A 288 11.75 -11.22 12.98
C LEU A 288 12.89 -10.33 13.50
N VAL A 289 12.93 -10.05 14.81
CA VAL A 289 14.03 -9.30 15.43
C VAL A 289 15.38 -10.02 15.25
N LYS A 290 15.40 -11.36 15.31
CA LYS A 290 16.62 -12.16 15.04
C LYS A 290 17.00 -12.21 13.55
N ALA A 291 16.09 -11.84 12.67
CA ALA A 291 16.29 -11.82 11.22
C ALA A 291 16.75 -10.45 10.67
N LEU A 292 16.81 -9.41 11.49
CA LEU A 292 17.09 -8.01 11.06
C LEU A 292 18.39 -7.85 10.27
N ASP A 293 19.38 -8.72 10.49
CA ASP A 293 20.63 -8.72 9.72
C ASP A 293 20.45 -9.16 8.26
N ARG A 294 19.27 -9.69 7.91
CA ARG A 294 18.89 -10.05 6.52
C ARG A 294 18.38 -8.84 5.73
N ALA A 295 17.98 -7.76 6.39
CA ALA A 295 17.51 -6.56 5.72
C ALA A 295 18.57 -5.98 4.79
N VAL A 296 18.18 -5.73 3.54
CA VAL A 296 19.10 -5.27 2.47
C VAL A 296 19.45 -3.79 2.66
N SER A 297 18.53 -3.01 3.19
CA SER A 297 18.68 -1.57 3.41
C SER A 297 18.30 -1.17 4.84
N ALA A 298 18.73 0.02 5.26
CA ALA A 298 18.29 0.60 6.52
C ALA A 298 16.76 0.78 6.56
N GLN A 299 16.15 1.10 5.42
CA GLN A 299 14.68 1.25 5.31
C GLN A 299 13.96 -0.09 5.44
N ASP A 300 14.44 -1.18 4.83
CA ASP A 300 13.89 -2.52 5.03
C ASP A 300 13.99 -2.94 6.51
N LYS A 301 15.12 -2.62 7.15
CA LYS A 301 15.33 -2.87 8.58
C LYS A 301 14.32 -2.10 9.44
N ALA A 302 14.14 -0.82 9.15
CA ALA A 302 13.17 0.03 9.85
C ALA A 302 11.74 -0.50 9.70
N ARG A 303 11.36 -0.94 8.50
CA ARG A 303 10.07 -1.53 8.22
C ARG A 303 9.84 -2.82 9.03
N TRP A 304 10.82 -3.71 9.08
CA TRP A 304 10.73 -4.93 9.88
C TRP A 304 10.68 -4.65 11.38
N GLN A 305 11.40 -3.64 11.85
CA GLN A 305 11.31 -3.18 13.24
C GLN A 305 9.92 -2.62 13.56
N TYR A 306 9.31 -1.86 12.62
CA TYR A 306 7.95 -1.38 12.75
C TYR A 306 6.93 -2.54 12.80
N LEU A 307 7.04 -3.50 11.88
CA LEU A 307 6.20 -4.70 11.89
C LEU A 307 6.36 -5.48 13.21
N ALA A 308 7.58 -5.66 13.71
CA ALA A 308 7.82 -6.30 15.00
C ALA A 308 7.11 -5.54 16.14
N GLY A 309 7.13 -4.21 16.10
CA GLY A 309 6.36 -3.34 17.02
C GLY A 309 4.86 -3.61 16.95
N GLN A 310 4.30 -3.69 15.74
CA GLN A 310 2.89 -4.02 15.56
C GLN A 310 2.54 -5.42 16.10
N LEU A 311 3.38 -6.43 15.83
CA LEU A 311 3.18 -7.79 16.31
C LEU A 311 3.23 -7.87 17.84
N TYR A 312 4.17 -7.19 18.49
CA TYR A 312 4.24 -7.08 19.94
C TYR A 312 3.02 -6.32 20.53
N THR A 313 2.52 -5.32 19.82
CA THR A 313 1.29 -4.60 20.21
C THR A 313 0.08 -5.54 20.20
N GLN A 314 -0.06 -6.38 19.19
CA GLN A 314 -1.15 -7.38 19.10
C GLN A 314 -1.10 -8.38 20.25
N THR A 315 0.08 -8.71 20.75
CA THR A 315 0.28 -9.64 21.88
C THR A 315 0.36 -8.95 23.23
N LYS A 316 0.05 -7.65 23.29
CA LYS A 316 0.05 -6.81 24.51
C LYS A 316 1.43 -6.77 25.21
N ASN A 317 2.50 -6.96 24.46
CA ASN A 317 3.86 -6.81 24.97
C ASN A 317 4.38 -5.39 24.70
N ASP A 318 3.76 -4.41 25.38
CA ASP A 318 3.96 -2.99 25.12
C ASP A 318 5.42 -2.54 25.24
N SER A 319 6.18 -3.11 26.17
CA SER A 319 7.58 -2.73 26.39
C SER A 319 8.47 -3.08 25.17
N LEU A 320 8.28 -4.29 24.61
CA LEU A 320 9.01 -4.70 23.40
C LEU A 320 8.47 -3.98 22.16
N ALA A 321 7.18 -3.67 22.12
CA ALA A 321 6.58 -2.89 21.04
C ALA A 321 7.19 -1.48 20.97
N VAL A 322 7.25 -0.76 22.09
CA VAL A 322 7.87 0.58 22.17
C VAL A 322 9.33 0.52 21.72
N LEU A 323 10.11 -0.45 22.23
CA LEU A 323 11.51 -0.62 21.84
C LEU A 323 11.65 -0.85 20.32
N ALA A 324 10.81 -1.68 19.74
CA ALA A 324 10.84 -1.97 18.31
C ALA A 324 10.50 -0.74 17.46
N TYR A 325 9.48 0.04 17.83
CA TYR A 325 9.15 1.30 17.17
C TYR A 325 10.25 2.35 17.31
N GLU A 326 10.87 2.48 18.48
CA GLU A 326 12.02 3.39 18.67
C GLU A 326 13.22 3.01 17.78
N GLN A 327 13.49 1.71 17.63
CA GLN A 327 14.53 1.24 16.72
C GLN A 327 14.15 1.52 15.25
N SER A 328 12.88 1.38 14.90
CA SER A 328 12.37 1.74 13.56
C SER A 328 12.60 3.23 13.26
N ILE A 329 12.28 4.12 14.20
CA ILE A 329 12.53 5.57 14.07
C ILE A 329 14.01 5.88 13.84
N LYS A 330 14.91 5.16 14.53
CA LYS A 330 16.36 5.37 14.38
C LYS A 330 16.90 4.89 13.03
N SER A 331 16.26 3.89 12.43
CA SER A 331 16.73 3.25 11.20
C SER A 331 16.08 3.83 9.95
N THR A 332 14.88 4.42 10.07
CA THR A 332 14.12 4.90 8.92
C THR A 332 14.65 6.19 8.33
N THR A 333 14.55 6.31 7.00
CA THR A 333 14.69 7.56 6.25
C THR A 333 13.35 8.05 5.70
N ASP A 334 12.26 7.29 5.93
CA ASP A 334 10.91 7.63 5.51
C ASP A 334 10.19 8.40 6.63
N PRO A 335 9.87 9.69 6.39
CA PRO A 335 9.14 10.49 7.38
C PRO A 335 7.75 9.94 7.71
N THR A 336 7.11 9.23 6.78
CA THR A 336 5.79 8.61 6.98
C THR A 336 5.88 7.53 8.05
N LEU A 337 6.83 6.61 7.90
CA LEU A 337 7.07 5.54 8.88
C LEU A 337 7.42 6.12 10.26
N GLU A 338 8.23 7.19 10.31
CA GLU A 338 8.58 7.86 11.56
C GLU A 338 7.32 8.39 12.28
N VAL A 339 6.43 9.06 11.57
CA VAL A 339 5.18 9.60 12.15
C VAL A 339 4.33 8.50 12.73
N TYR A 340 4.09 7.42 11.98
CA TYR A 340 3.27 6.31 12.45
C TYR A 340 3.91 5.53 13.62
N ALA A 341 5.23 5.39 13.63
CA ALA A 341 5.93 4.77 14.76
C ALA A 341 5.78 5.61 16.04
N ARG A 342 5.88 6.94 15.95
CA ARG A 342 5.64 7.84 17.08
C ARG A 342 4.20 7.78 17.58
N LEU A 343 3.22 7.68 16.66
CA LEU A 343 1.82 7.50 17.01
C LEU A 343 1.60 6.19 17.77
N ALA A 344 2.18 5.09 17.29
CA ALA A 344 2.06 3.80 17.93
C ALA A 344 2.65 3.81 19.36
N ILE A 345 3.84 4.42 19.54
CA ILE A 345 4.43 4.62 20.87
C ILE A 345 3.48 5.41 21.76
N SER A 346 2.94 6.54 21.29
CA SER A 346 2.01 7.38 22.04
C SER A 346 0.74 6.63 22.45
N ALA A 347 0.27 5.73 21.57
CA ALA A 347 -0.90 4.90 21.86
C ALA A 347 -0.64 3.93 23.03
N LEU A 348 0.56 3.35 23.10
CA LEU A 348 0.97 2.38 24.12
C LEU A 348 1.33 3.03 25.46
N GLU A 349 1.89 4.24 25.44
CA GLU A 349 2.33 4.95 26.64
C GLU A 349 1.24 5.81 27.29
N SER A 350 0.15 6.10 26.56
CA SER A 350 -0.93 7.00 27.03
C SER A 350 -1.59 6.57 28.34
N GLY A 351 -1.42 5.32 28.75
CA GLY A 351 -1.91 4.82 30.05
C GLY A 351 -0.86 4.73 31.16
N LYS A 352 0.43 4.98 30.85
CA LYS A 352 1.53 4.68 31.78
C LYS A 352 2.29 5.92 32.29
N LYS A 353 2.32 7.02 31.51
CA LYS A 353 3.02 8.27 31.87
C LYS A 353 2.13 9.46 31.54
N ALA A 354 1.78 10.27 32.56
CA ALA A 354 0.90 11.44 32.41
C ALA A 354 1.39 12.45 31.35
N ASN A 355 2.69 12.54 31.10
CA ASN A 355 3.28 13.52 30.18
C ASN A 355 3.63 12.95 28.78
N ALA A 356 3.50 11.64 28.55
CA ALA A 356 3.94 11.03 27.29
C ALA A 356 3.17 11.56 26.06
N ILE A 357 1.86 11.74 26.19
CA ILE A 357 1.03 12.29 25.10
C ILE A 357 1.49 13.72 24.77
N GLN A 358 1.75 14.54 25.80
CA GLN A 358 2.17 15.93 25.61
C GLN A 358 3.56 16.03 24.96
N GLU A 359 4.49 15.16 25.34
CA GLU A 359 5.81 15.09 24.72
C GLU A 359 5.71 14.72 23.23
N ASN A 360 4.88 13.76 22.90
CA ASN A 360 4.64 13.34 21.53
C ASN A 360 3.92 14.41 20.71
N LEU A 361 2.92 15.09 21.28
CA LEU A 361 2.29 16.25 20.64
C LEU A 361 3.33 17.34 20.33
N ASN A 362 4.19 17.67 21.28
CA ASN A 362 5.25 18.67 21.08
C ASN A 362 6.23 18.27 19.96
N GLN A 363 6.54 16.98 19.84
CA GLN A 363 7.41 16.48 18.75
C GLN A 363 6.70 16.58 17.40
N LEU A 364 5.44 16.16 17.30
CA LEU A 364 4.65 16.26 16.07
C LEU A 364 4.46 17.72 15.63
N TRP A 365 4.20 18.64 16.56
CA TRP A 365 4.13 20.08 16.26
C TRP A 365 5.47 20.64 15.76
N LYS A 366 6.61 20.18 16.31
CA LYS A 366 7.93 20.54 15.79
C LYS A 366 8.17 19.99 14.38
N MET A 367 7.72 18.75 14.11
CA MET A 367 7.82 18.14 12.78
C MET A 367 6.99 18.91 11.76
N ALA A 368 5.72 19.26 12.06
CA ALA A 368 4.85 20.01 11.16
C ALA A 368 5.43 21.35 10.70
N LYS A 369 6.31 21.96 11.51
CA LYS A 369 6.96 23.26 11.20
C LYS A 369 8.22 23.12 10.33
N ARG A 370 8.80 21.92 10.19
CA ARG A 370 10.04 21.73 9.42
C ARG A 370 9.73 21.55 7.93
N PRO A 371 10.48 22.19 7.02
CA PRO A 371 10.27 22.05 5.58
C PRO A 371 10.38 20.59 5.09
N LEU A 372 11.26 19.79 5.71
CA LEU A 372 11.45 18.38 5.37
C LEU A 372 10.13 17.58 5.40
N TYR A 373 9.21 17.91 6.31
CA TYR A 373 7.94 17.20 6.50
C TYR A 373 6.77 17.89 5.80
N GLU A 374 7.01 18.87 4.95
CA GLU A 374 5.94 19.61 4.25
C GLU A 374 4.99 18.70 3.47
N PRO A 375 5.47 17.72 2.67
CA PRO A 375 4.61 16.79 1.94
C PRO A 375 3.80 15.83 2.84
N TYR A 376 4.13 15.74 4.13
CA TYR A 376 3.53 14.83 5.11
C TYR A 376 2.74 15.55 6.21
N ARG A 377 2.51 16.85 6.05
CA ARG A 377 1.77 17.65 7.04
C ARG A 377 0.36 17.16 7.26
N ASP A 378 -0.29 16.65 6.23
CA ASP A 378 -1.62 16.05 6.30
C ASP A 378 -1.66 14.89 7.31
N ILE A 379 -0.71 13.97 7.25
CA ILE A 379 -0.57 12.83 8.18
C ILE A 379 -0.21 13.31 9.57
N ILE A 380 0.73 14.25 9.69
CA ILE A 380 1.16 14.78 10.99
C ILE A 380 0.02 15.49 11.71
N TYR A 381 -0.76 16.33 11.03
CA TYR A 381 -1.91 17.02 11.64
C TYR A 381 -3.04 16.05 12.00
N TYR A 382 -3.26 15.01 11.20
CA TYR A 382 -4.18 13.94 11.54
C TYR A 382 -3.75 13.21 12.82
N ALA A 383 -2.47 12.93 12.94
CA ALA A 383 -1.85 12.33 14.12
C ALA A 383 -2.03 13.21 15.36
N ILE A 384 -1.78 14.51 15.23
CA ILE A 384 -2.01 15.49 16.31
C ILE A 384 -3.49 15.44 16.73
N ALA A 385 -4.42 15.43 15.77
CA ALA A 385 -5.84 15.39 16.07
C ALA A 385 -6.23 14.13 16.86
N GLN A 386 -5.70 12.96 16.51
CA GLN A 386 -5.95 11.73 17.24
C GLN A 386 -5.45 11.79 18.68
N LEU A 387 -4.29 12.40 18.93
CA LEU A 387 -3.76 12.57 20.28
C LEU A 387 -4.53 13.60 21.09
N GLU A 388 -4.96 14.71 20.48
CA GLU A 388 -5.81 15.72 21.13
C GLU A 388 -7.18 15.13 21.51
N LEU A 389 -7.76 14.26 20.67
CA LEU A 389 -9.00 13.54 20.98
C LEU A 389 -8.83 12.61 22.19
N LYS A 390 -7.67 11.96 22.35
CA LYS A 390 -7.39 11.15 23.54
C LYS A 390 -7.34 11.98 24.83
N GLN A 391 -6.98 13.25 24.71
CA GLN A 391 -7.00 14.22 25.82
C GLN A 391 -8.35 14.95 25.94
N THR A 392 -9.35 14.58 25.14
CA THR A 392 -10.67 15.25 25.10
C THR A 392 -10.64 16.70 24.62
N HIS A 393 -9.54 17.14 24.00
CA HIS A 393 -9.38 18.50 23.46
C HIS A 393 -10.02 18.61 22.07
N THR A 394 -11.34 18.57 22.00
CA THR A 394 -12.11 18.50 20.76
C THR A 394 -11.87 19.66 19.80
N ASP A 395 -11.70 20.89 20.32
CA ASP A 395 -11.49 22.08 19.49
C ASP A 395 -10.09 22.09 18.84
N LEU A 396 -9.06 21.64 19.57
CA LEU A 396 -7.70 21.49 19.03
C LEU A 396 -7.65 20.38 17.99
N ALA A 397 -8.34 19.28 18.25
CA ALA A 397 -8.48 18.18 17.30
C ALA A 397 -9.19 18.63 16.01
N GLN A 398 -10.28 19.39 16.10
CA GLN A 398 -10.97 19.94 14.94
C GLN A 398 -10.05 20.84 14.10
N LYS A 399 -9.29 21.75 14.74
CA LYS A 399 -8.32 22.60 14.05
C LYS A 399 -7.23 21.79 13.35
N ALA A 400 -6.72 20.75 14.02
CA ALA A 400 -5.71 19.88 13.45
C ALA A 400 -6.26 19.10 12.25
N LEU A 401 -7.50 18.59 12.30
CA LEU A 401 -8.14 17.91 11.16
C LEU A 401 -8.35 18.84 9.97
N LEU A 402 -8.78 20.08 10.21
CA LEU A 402 -8.91 21.07 9.15
C LEU A 402 -7.55 21.38 8.48
N ASN A 403 -6.47 21.47 9.28
CA ASN A 403 -5.12 21.61 8.75
C ASN A 403 -4.69 20.36 7.96
N SER A 404 -5.03 19.16 8.43
CA SER A 404 -4.77 17.90 7.71
C SER A 404 -5.40 17.92 6.31
N ILE A 405 -6.62 18.42 6.20
CA ILE A 405 -7.32 18.56 4.91
C ILE A 405 -6.68 19.66 4.05
N ALA A 406 -6.33 20.80 4.65
CA ALA A 406 -5.78 21.96 3.95
C ALA A 406 -4.38 21.69 3.36
N PHE A 407 -3.55 20.91 4.05
CA PHE A 407 -2.21 20.53 3.60
C PHE A 407 -2.15 19.21 2.83
N ASN A 408 -3.29 18.63 2.48
CA ASN A 408 -3.33 17.39 1.69
C ASN A 408 -3.27 17.69 0.20
N ASP A 409 -2.11 17.40 -0.42
CA ASP A 409 -1.91 17.62 -1.85
C ASP A 409 -2.22 16.38 -2.69
N ASN A 410 -1.70 15.21 -2.33
CA ASN A 410 -1.75 14.00 -3.17
C ASN A 410 -2.06 12.70 -2.41
N ASN A 411 -2.68 12.78 -1.24
CA ASN A 411 -3.02 11.61 -0.44
C ASN A 411 -4.55 11.51 -0.22
N PRO A 412 -5.31 11.02 -1.21
CA PRO A 412 -6.77 10.95 -1.12
C PRO A 412 -7.24 10.09 0.05
N GLY A 413 -6.57 8.99 0.37
CA GLY A 413 -6.91 8.13 1.50
C GLY A 413 -6.83 8.86 2.84
N GLN A 414 -5.76 9.63 3.08
CA GLN A 414 -5.61 10.44 4.28
C GLN A 414 -6.67 11.54 4.36
N LYS A 415 -7.01 12.16 3.22
CA LYS A 415 -8.07 13.17 3.15
C LYS A 415 -9.42 12.60 3.54
N GLN A 416 -9.76 11.40 3.05
CA GLN A 416 -10.98 10.68 3.44
C GLN A 416 -11.01 10.35 4.94
N ALA A 417 -9.88 9.88 5.48
CA ALA A 417 -9.76 9.59 6.92
C ALA A 417 -9.99 10.87 7.77
N SER A 418 -9.45 12.01 7.33
CA SER A 418 -9.61 13.30 8.02
C SER A 418 -11.05 13.81 7.96
N PHE A 419 -11.73 13.69 6.80
CA PHE A 419 -13.15 14.04 6.67
C PHE A 419 -14.02 13.14 7.54
N LEU A 420 -13.78 11.83 7.56
CA LEU A 420 -14.55 10.88 8.36
C LEU A 420 -14.44 11.20 9.85
N LEU A 421 -13.21 11.38 10.33
CA LEU A 421 -12.99 11.69 11.76
C LEU A 421 -13.58 13.04 12.15
N LEU A 422 -13.52 14.03 11.25
CA LEU A 422 -14.12 15.35 11.47
C LEU A 422 -15.65 15.29 11.46
N ALA A 423 -16.24 14.48 10.59
CA ALA A 423 -17.68 14.23 10.54
C ALA A 423 -18.17 13.54 11.83
N ASP A 424 -17.49 12.47 12.26
CA ASP A 424 -17.80 11.76 13.50
C ASP A 424 -17.68 12.70 14.71
N LEU A 425 -16.61 13.50 14.80
CA LEU A 425 -16.40 14.47 15.87
C LEU A 425 -17.53 15.50 15.96
N ASN A 426 -17.96 16.08 14.83
CA ASN A 426 -19.05 17.06 14.81
C ASN A 426 -20.42 16.40 15.10
N TYR A 427 -20.63 15.15 14.66
CA TYR A 427 -21.80 14.38 15.01
C TYR A 427 -21.92 14.17 16.54
N ASP A 428 -20.83 13.74 17.18
CA ASP A 428 -20.78 13.49 18.62
C ASP A 428 -20.96 14.78 19.45
N ARG A 429 -20.58 15.93 18.89
CA ARG A 429 -20.79 17.27 19.47
C ARG A 429 -22.17 17.85 19.13
N SER A 430 -23.03 17.13 18.43
CA SER A 430 -24.34 17.60 17.98
C SER A 430 -24.29 18.81 17.03
N VAL A 431 -23.15 19.06 16.37
CA VAL A 431 -23.01 20.10 15.34
C VAL A 431 -23.39 19.50 13.98
N TYR A 432 -24.66 19.20 13.82
CA TYR A 432 -25.19 18.42 12.70
C TYR A 432 -24.96 19.01 11.30
N PRO A 433 -25.03 20.33 11.07
CA PRO A 433 -24.73 20.90 9.77
C PRO A 433 -23.29 20.65 9.32
N ASP A 434 -22.31 20.78 10.23
CA ASP A 434 -20.92 20.52 9.91
C ASP A 434 -20.67 19.01 9.74
N ALA A 435 -21.28 18.17 10.59
CA ALA A 435 -21.23 16.71 10.45
C ALA A 435 -21.71 16.27 9.06
N TYR A 436 -22.90 16.77 8.63
CA TYR A 436 -23.44 16.49 7.30
C TYR A 436 -22.48 16.91 6.19
N ARG A 437 -21.95 18.13 6.25
CA ARG A 437 -21.03 18.67 5.24
C ARG A 437 -19.79 17.79 5.06
N PHE A 438 -19.22 17.28 6.16
CA PHE A 438 -18.04 16.42 6.10
C PHE A 438 -18.38 14.99 5.67
N TYR A 439 -19.51 14.42 6.08
CA TYR A 439 -20.01 13.13 5.53
C TYR A 439 -20.32 13.23 4.04
N ASP A 440 -20.83 14.37 3.58
CA ASP A 440 -21.14 14.58 2.16
C ASP A 440 -19.89 14.67 1.28
N SER A 441 -18.76 15.08 1.86
CA SER A 441 -17.46 15.16 1.20
C SER A 441 -16.76 13.80 1.04
N LEU A 442 -17.31 12.71 1.62
CA LEU A 442 -16.71 11.38 1.59
C LEU A 442 -17.05 10.61 0.31
N GLN A 443 -16.06 9.90 -0.22
CA GLN A 443 -16.23 8.90 -1.27
C GLN A 443 -16.43 7.52 -0.61
N THR A 444 -17.67 7.08 -0.54
CA THR A 444 -18.07 5.90 0.23
C THR A 444 -17.52 4.58 -0.29
N ASP A 445 -17.13 4.51 -1.55
CA ASP A 445 -16.49 3.37 -2.20
C ASP A 445 -15.03 3.12 -1.73
N GLN A 446 -14.39 4.14 -1.18
CA GLN A 446 -13.03 4.06 -0.63
C GLN A 446 -12.98 3.73 0.87
N LEU A 447 -14.13 3.65 1.53
CA LEU A 447 -14.22 3.36 2.96
C LEU A 447 -14.31 1.85 3.22
N ASN A 448 -13.83 1.42 4.39
CA ASN A 448 -14.10 0.07 4.88
C ASN A 448 -15.60 -0.12 5.16
N GLU A 449 -16.11 -1.36 5.12
CA GLU A 449 -17.55 -1.65 5.22
C GLU A 449 -18.18 -1.09 6.51
N VAL A 450 -17.48 -1.11 7.64
CA VAL A 450 -18.00 -0.59 8.91
C VAL A 450 -18.21 0.93 8.85
N SER A 451 -17.22 1.65 8.34
CA SER A 451 -17.29 3.11 8.18
C SER A 451 -18.31 3.51 7.12
N LYS A 452 -18.36 2.76 6.03
CA LYS A 452 -19.32 2.96 4.95
C LYS A 452 -20.77 2.82 5.46
N GLN A 453 -21.06 1.74 6.19
CA GLN A 453 -22.39 1.53 6.77
C GLN A 453 -22.77 2.68 7.72
N ARG A 454 -21.84 3.10 8.59
CA ARG A 454 -22.05 4.25 9.50
C ARG A 454 -22.40 5.53 8.75
N VAL A 455 -21.70 5.83 7.66
CA VAL A 455 -21.99 7.01 6.83
C VAL A 455 -23.35 6.90 6.16
N LEU A 456 -23.70 5.73 5.62
CA LEU A 456 -24.99 5.47 5.00
C LEU A 456 -26.17 5.61 5.99
N ASP A 457 -25.97 5.21 7.24
CA ASP A 457 -27.00 5.31 8.28
C ASP A 457 -27.17 6.75 8.79
N ARG A 458 -26.08 7.52 8.93
CA ARG A 458 -26.09 8.86 9.50
C ARG A 458 -26.41 9.98 8.50
N LYS A 459 -25.95 9.86 7.26
CA LYS A 459 -26.06 10.93 6.25
C LYS A 459 -27.49 11.31 5.90
N PRO A 460 -28.46 10.39 5.65
CA PRO A 460 -29.83 10.76 5.28
C PRO A 460 -30.57 11.56 6.36
N PRO A 461 -30.61 11.13 7.65
CA PRO A 461 -31.28 11.92 8.69
C PRO A 461 -30.58 13.26 8.93
N LEU A 462 -29.24 13.33 8.85
CA LEU A 462 -28.50 14.58 8.98
C LEU A 462 -28.83 15.58 7.87
N LYS A 463 -29.09 15.11 6.64
CA LYS A 463 -29.52 15.96 5.55
C LYS A 463 -30.81 16.70 5.91
N THR A 464 -31.83 15.96 6.34
CA THR A 464 -33.11 16.53 6.73
C THR A 464 -32.98 17.52 7.89
N ILE A 465 -32.21 17.14 8.94
CA ILE A 465 -31.93 18.02 10.09
C ILE A 465 -31.24 19.30 9.63
N THR A 466 -30.23 19.20 8.77
CA THR A 466 -29.47 20.36 8.28
C THR A 466 -30.33 21.29 7.43
N GLU A 467 -31.17 20.74 6.56
CA GLU A 467 -32.14 21.51 5.74
C GLU A 467 -33.13 22.25 6.66
N ASN A 468 -33.67 21.61 7.66
CA ASN A 468 -34.58 22.23 8.63
C ASN A 468 -33.91 23.33 9.45
N ILE A 469 -32.69 23.06 9.95
CA ILE A 469 -31.88 24.08 10.66
C ILE A 469 -31.60 25.28 9.75
N ALA A 470 -31.28 25.06 8.47
CA ALA A 470 -31.04 26.13 7.51
C ALA A 470 -32.30 26.99 7.28
N ILE A 471 -33.47 26.35 7.20
CA ILE A 471 -34.77 27.07 7.11
C ILE A 471 -35.00 27.93 8.36
N ILE A 472 -34.82 27.38 9.56
CA ILE A 472 -34.96 28.10 10.82
C ILE A 472 -34.05 29.31 10.88
N TYR A 473 -32.76 29.15 10.59
CA TYR A 473 -31.78 30.26 10.60
C TYR A 473 -32.09 31.32 9.56
N LEU A 474 -32.51 30.90 8.35
CA LEU A 474 -32.86 31.83 7.28
C LEU A 474 -34.10 32.67 7.69
N GLU A 475 -35.18 32.03 8.09
CA GLU A 475 -36.41 32.70 8.47
C GLU A 475 -36.23 33.61 9.70
N ASP A 476 -35.50 33.16 10.75
CA ASP A 476 -35.18 33.96 11.92
C ASP A 476 -34.34 35.20 11.54
N SER A 477 -33.38 35.05 10.62
CA SER A 477 -32.56 36.15 10.12
C SER A 477 -33.41 37.16 9.32
N LEU A 478 -34.32 36.67 8.46
CA LEU A 478 -35.24 37.52 7.69
C LEU A 478 -36.21 38.28 8.59
N GLN A 479 -36.77 37.61 9.63
CA GLN A 479 -37.65 38.25 10.61
C GLN A 479 -36.89 39.33 11.40
N LYS A 480 -35.65 39.07 11.87
CA LYS A 480 -34.81 40.07 12.56
C LYS A 480 -34.55 41.27 11.69
N LEU A 481 -34.25 41.08 10.41
CA LEU A 481 -34.06 42.20 9.45
C LEU A 481 -35.34 42.94 9.21
N ALA A 482 -36.49 42.28 9.11
CA ALA A 482 -37.79 42.94 8.91
C ALA A 482 -38.22 43.82 10.07
N LEU A 483 -37.88 43.43 11.30
CA LEU A 483 -38.17 44.18 12.55
C LEU A 483 -37.22 45.33 12.83
N MET A 484 -36.09 45.44 12.10
CA MET A 484 -35.13 46.55 12.29
C MET A 484 -35.67 47.89 11.77
N PRO A 485 -35.21 49.02 12.35
CA PRO A 485 -35.47 50.36 11.79
C PRO A 485 -35.02 50.43 10.32
N ILE A 486 -35.81 51.14 9.49
CA ILE A 486 -35.65 51.21 8.02
C ILE A 486 -34.22 51.56 7.62
N ASP A 487 -33.61 52.55 8.30
CA ASP A 487 -32.26 53.02 7.96
C ASP A 487 -31.21 51.97 8.21
N GLN A 488 -31.26 51.27 9.34
CA GLN A 488 -30.32 50.19 9.71
C GLN A 488 -30.50 48.97 8.78
N ARG A 489 -31.74 48.58 8.51
CA ARG A 489 -32.07 47.51 7.57
C ARG A 489 -31.50 47.80 6.18
N ASN A 490 -31.77 48.99 5.63
CA ASN A 490 -31.29 49.38 4.32
C ASN A 490 -29.76 49.46 4.24
N ALA A 491 -29.08 49.90 5.30
CA ALA A 491 -27.61 49.87 5.37
C ALA A 491 -27.04 48.45 5.30
N ILE A 492 -27.62 47.49 6.04
CA ILE A 492 -27.20 46.09 6.03
C ILE A 492 -27.47 45.46 4.66
N LEU A 493 -28.65 45.71 4.05
CA LEU A 493 -29.00 45.21 2.73
C LEU A 493 -28.11 45.76 1.63
N LYS A 494 -27.77 47.05 1.67
CA LYS A 494 -26.81 47.66 0.73
C LYS A 494 -25.41 47.04 0.86
N ALA A 495 -24.93 46.83 2.08
CA ALA A 495 -23.65 46.17 2.30
C ALA A 495 -23.65 44.71 1.77
N LYS A 496 -24.73 43.96 2.00
CA LYS A 496 -24.90 42.60 1.49
C LYS A 496 -25.02 42.56 -0.04
N LEU A 497 -25.78 43.51 -0.62
CA LEU A 497 -25.92 43.68 -2.07
C LEU A 497 -24.55 43.93 -2.71
N LYS A 498 -23.77 44.83 -2.12
CA LYS A 498 -22.40 45.15 -2.59
C LYS A 498 -21.50 43.89 -2.58
N ALA A 499 -21.57 43.09 -1.51
CA ALA A 499 -20.82 41.85 -1.42
C ALA A 499 -21.29 40.84 -2.50
N LEU A 500 -22.59 40.63 -2.66
CA LEU A 500 -23.15 39.70 -3.66
C LEU A 500 -22.84 40.13 -5.10
N ARG A 501 -22.90 41.45 -5.40
CA ARG A 501 -22.52 41.97 -6.72
C ARG A 501 -21.03 41.79 -7.00
N LYS A 502 -20.18 41.99 -5.98
CA LYS A 502 -18.75 41.74 -6.09
C LYS A 502 -18.44 40.26 -6.37
N GLU A 503 -19.11 39.31 -5.68
CA GLU A 503 -19.01 37.90 -5.93
C GLU A 503 -19.50 37.51 -7.33
N ALA A 504 -20.58 38.13 -7.80
CA ALA A 504 -21.11 37.97 -9.15
C ALA A 504 -20.29 38.68 -10.24
N GLY A 505 -19.25 39.45 -9.89
CA GLY A 505 -18.44 40.20 -10.83
C GLY A 505 -19.16 41.40 -11.48
N LEU A 506 -20.22 41.91 -10.84
CA LEU A 506 -21.02 43.07 -11.30
C LEU A 506 -20.44 44.37 -10.70
N LYS A 507 -20.55 45.46 -11.47
CA LYS A 507 -20.11 46.80 -11.00
C LYS A 507 -21.01 47.29 -9.86
N ASP A 508 -20.41 48.08 -8.92
CA ASP A 508 -21.16 48.74 -7.85
C ASP A 508 -22.12 49.79 -8.41
N LEU A 509 -23.34 49.87 -7.87
CA LEU A 509 -24.36 50.83 -8.27
C LEU A 509 -24.04 52.28 -7.81
N ASP A 510 -23.24 52.45 -6.76
CA ASP A 510 -22.88 53.74 -6.20
C ASP A 510 -22.03 54.62 -7.15
N ASN A 511 -21.49 54.04 -8.25
CA ASN A 511 -20.73 54.81 -9.26
C ASN A 511 -21.58 55.29 -10.45
N GLN A 512 -22.90 55.08 -10.44
CA GLN A 512 -23.77 55.54 -11.54
C GLN A 512 -24.51 56.87 -11.29
N GLU A 513 -24.56 57.38 -10.06
CA GLU A 513 -25.25 58.64 -9.75
C GLU A 513 -24.40 59.90 -9.81
N SER A 514 -23.09 59.80 -10.08
CA SER A 514 -22.22 60.99 -10.17
C SER A 514 -21.46 61.06 -11.49
N GLY A 515 -22.17 61.03 -12.61
CA GLY A 515 -21.48 61.09 -13.90
C GLY A 515 -22.31 61.50 -15.10
N PHE A 516 -23.20 62.49 -14.93
CA PHE A 516 -23.74 63.20 -16.09
C PHE A 516 -23.27 64.66 -16.04
N GLY A 517 -22.17 64.90 -16.69
CA GLY A 517 -21.61 66.25 -16.80
C GLY A 517 -20.27 66.28 -17.53
N GLY A 518 -20.33 66.39 -18.79
CA GLY A 518 -19.55 67.11 -19.74
C GLY A 518 -18.03 67.08 -19.70
N GLY A 519 -17.45 66.99 -20.91
CA GLY A 519 -16.19 67.60 -21.17
C GLY A 519 -15.16 66.79 -21.96
N PHE A 520 -15.27 66.90 -23.26
CA PHE A 520 -14.17 66.72 -24.19
C PHE A 520 -13.05 67.69 -23.84
N GLY A 521 -11.83 67.26 -23.67
CA GLY A 521 -10.69 68.09 -23.51
C GLY A 521 -9.40 67.32 -23.40
N GLY A 522 -8.64 67.30 -24.47
CA GLY A 522 -7.30 66.70 -24.53
C GLY A 522 -6.29 67.47 -23.67
N GLY A 523 -5.24 66.82 -23.28
CA GLY A 523 -4.10 67.38 -22.60
C GLY A 523 -2.99 66.38 -22.48
N PHE A 524 -2.05 66.46 -23.39
CA PHE A 524 -0.70 65.82 -23.27
C PHE A 524 0.01 66.46 -22.08
N GLY A 525 0.65 65.68 -21.27
CA GLY A 525 1.60 66.22 -20.28
C GLY A 525 2.11 65.23 -19.30
N GLY A 526 3.21 64.64 -19.60
CA GLY A 526 4.43 64.43 -18.86
C GLY A 526 4.40 63.88 -17.46
N GLY A 527 5.10 62.81 -17.27
CA GLY A 527 5.89 62.67 -16.06
C GLY A 527 5.73 61.40 -15.23
N GLN A 528 6.69 60.59 -15.40
CA GLN A 528 7.40 59.80 -14.36
C GLN A 528 6.77 58.56 -13.75
N ASN A 529 7.42 57.48 -14.14
CA ASN A 529 7.85 56.35 -13.27
C ASN A 529 6.83 55.78 -12.27
N GLN A 530 6.04 54.82 -12.73
CA GLN A 530 5.45 53.79 -11.86
C GLN A 530 5.57 52.38 -12.44
N ASP A 531 6.63 52.12 -13.22
CA ASP A 531 6.96 50.73 -13.66
C ASP A 531 7.93 50.02 -12.71
N ALA A 532 8.18 50.58 -11.51
CA ALA A 532 9.15 50.01 -10.56
C ALA A 532 8.52 49.24 -9.38
N ASP A 533 7.19 49.11 -9.31
CA ASP A 533 6.54 48.51 -8.13
C ASP A 533 5.80 47.19 -8.42
N LEU A 534 6.00 46.61 -9.60
CA LEU A 534 5.45 45.28 -9.94
C LEU A 534 6.29 44.13 -9.37
N PHE A 535 7.48 44.46 -8.80
CA PHE A 535 8.41 43.45 -8.25
C PHE A 535 8.89 43.75 -6.82
N ALA A 536 8.38 44.77 -6.16
CA ALA A 536 8.85 45.21 -4.85
C ALA A 536 7.81 45.12 -3.74
N THR A 537 7.15 43.94 -3.59
CA THR A 537 6.53 43.56 -2.32
C THR A 537 6.58 42.06 -2.15
N GLY A 538 7.52 41.60 -1.32
CA GLY A 538 7.53 40.25 -0.80
C GLY A 538 8.15 39.23 -1.74
N ALA A 539 9.47 39.09 -1.70
CA ALA A 539 10.21 37.96 -2.26
C ALA A 539 9.53 36.65 -1.86
N ASN A 540 9.24 35.83 -2.87
CA ASN A 540 8.91 34.39 -2.81
C ASN A 540 7.46 33.93 -2.88
N GLU A 541 6.49 34.74 -3.31
CA GLU A 541 5.20 34.12 -3.70
C GLU A 541 5.10 33.97 -5.22
N PHE A 542 5.16 32.73 -5.67
CA PHE A 542 4.94 32.37 -7.06
C PHE A 542 3.52 32.78 -7.49
N TYR A 543 3.36 33.38 -8.69
CA TYR A 543 2.11 33.95 -9.22
C TYR A 543 0.87 33.07 -8.95
N PHE A 544 1.00 31.75 -9.08
CA PHE A 544 -0.12 30.81 -8.87
C PHE A 544 -0.54 30.65 -7.39
N GLN A 545 0.26 31.10 -6.45
CA GLN A 545 -0.05 31.06 -5.01
C GLN A 545 -0.61 32.39 -4.49
N ASN A 546 -0.44 33.47 -5.25
CA ASN A 546 -0.96 34.78 -4.89
C ASN A 546 -2.41 34.97 -5.36
N ALA A 547 -3.36 34.91 -4.42
CA ALA A 547 -4.80 35.05 -4.70
C ALA A 547 -5.15 36.40 -5.33
N GLY A 548 -4.44 37.48 -5.00
CA GLY A 548 -4.64 38.82 -5.55
C GLY A 548 -4.22 38.92 -7.02
N LEU A 549 -3.04 38.39 -7.36
CA LEU A 549 -2.57 38.37 -8.75
C LEU A 549 -3.41 37.42 -9.63
N LYS A 550 -3.87 36.28 -9.08
CA LYS A 550 -4.82 35.39 -9.77
C LYS A 550 -6.15 36.08 -10.08
N SER A 551 -6.75 36.75 -9.10
CA SER A 551 -8.01 37.48 -9.26
C SER A 551 -7.89 38.58 -10.29
N ARG A 552 -6.81 39.36 -10.24
CA ARG A 552 -6.53 40.42 -11.21
C ARG A 552 -6.31 39.86 -12.61
N GLY A 553 -5.48 38.81 -12.76
CA GLY A 553 -5.22 38.19 -14.05
C GLY A 553 -6.49 37.56 -14.64
N PHE A 554 -7.36 36.96 -13.81
CA PHE A 554 -8.66 36.44 -14.24
C PHE A 554 -9.62 37.56 -14.70
N ALA A 555 -9.65 38.68 -13.99
CA ALA A 555 -10.46 39.84 -14.36
C ALA A 555 -10.00 40.45 -15.68
N GLU A 556 -8.67 40.65 -15.86
CA GLU A 556 -8.07 41.15 -17.10
C GLU A 556 -8.30 40.19 -18.28
N PHE A 557 -8.18 38.86 -18.02
CA PHE A 557 -8.48 37.86 -19.02
C PHE A 557 -9.95 37.91 -19.47
N LYS A 558 -10.86 38.02 -18.51
CA LYS A 558 -12.31 38.07 -18.79
C LYS A 558 -12.70 39.38 -19.50
N ALA A 559 -12.08 40.50 -19.15
CA ALA A 559 -12.29 41.77 -19.83
C ALA A 559 -11.82 41.77 -21.29
N LYS A 560 -10.69 41.09 -21.56
CA LYS A 560 -10.07 41.06 -22.90
C LYS A 560 -10.66 39.96 -23.79
N TRP A 561 -11.02 38.81 -23.22
CA TRP A 561 -11.36 37.60 -23.98
C TRP A 561 -12.79 37.08 -23.74
N GLY A 562 -13.53 37.73 -22.82
CA GLY A 562 -14.88 37.26 -22.43
C GLY A 562 -14.88 35.97 -21.61
N ASN A 563 -16.03 35.35 -21.53
CA ASN A 563 -16.22 34.10 -20.78
C ASN A 563 -15.83 32.89 -21.63
N ARG A 564 -14.55 32.62 -21.78
CA ARG A 564 -14.04 31.52 -22.61
C ARG A 564 -13.81 30.27 -21.78
N PRO A 565 -14.24 29.10 -22.26
CA PRO A 565 -14.00 27.83 -21.58
C PRO A 565 -12.54 27.42 -21.65
N ASN A 566 -12.07 26.64 -20.66
CA ASN A 566 -10.73 26.07 -20.64
C ASN A 566 -10.68 24.85 -21.60
N VAL A 567 -10.34 25.11 -22.86
CA VAL A 567 -10.23 24.12 -23.94
C VAL A 567 -8.95 24.40 -24.73
N ASP A 568 -8.42 23.35 -25.35
CA ASP A 568 -7.28 23.49 -26.24
C ASP A 568 -7.57 24.50 -27.36
N THR A 569 -6.56 25.33 -27.68
CA THR A 569 -6.69 26.40 -28.68
C THR A 569 -7.79 27.46 -28.37
N TRP A 570 -8.10 27.73 -27.09
CA TRP A 570 -9.13 28.67 -26.59
C TRP A 570 -9.03 30.10 -27.19
N ARG A 571 -7.89 30.49 -27.76
CA ARG A 571 -7.69 31.77 -28.45
C ARG A 571 -8.43 31.86 -29.79
N ARG A 572 -8.74 30.70 -30.42
CA ARG A 572 -9.45 30.64 -31.71
C ARG A 572 -10.95 30.54 -31.47
N GLN A 573 -11.71 31.49 -32.01
CA GLN A 573 -13.17 31.56 -31.85
C GLN A 573 -13.84 30.26 -32.37
N SER A 574 -13.38 29.73 -33.49
CA SER A 574 -13.89 28.48 -34.06
C SER A 574 -13.71 27.25 -33.16
N ALA A 575 -12.69 27.22 -32.29
CA ALA A 575 -12.49 26.11 -31.34
C ALA A 575 -13.46 26.23 -30.14
N VAL A 576 -13.75 27.46 -29.72
CA VAL A 576 -14.72 27.75 -28.67
C VAL A 576 -16.14 27.40 -29.13
N GLU A 577 -16.53 27.78 -30.34
CA GLU A 577 -17.82 27.46 -30.94
C GLU A 577 -18.03 25.95 -31.11
N LYS A 578 -16.98 25.20 -31.54
CA LYS A 578 -17.02 23.74 -31.60
C LYS A 578 -17.21 23.10 -30.24
N SER A 579 -16.57 23.61 -29.17
CA SER A 579 -16.72 23.08 -27.81
C SER A 579 -18.12 23.32 -27.24
N PHE A 580 -18.76 24.46 -27.58
CA PHE A 580 -20.16 24.73 -27.22
C PHE A 580 -21.12 23.83 -27.99
N ALA A 581 -20.91 23.64 -29.31
CA ALA A 581 -21.70 22.75 -30.15
C ALA A 581 -21.62 21.29 -29.67
N GLN A 582 -20.43 20.83 -29.25
CA GLN A 582 -20.20 19.49 -28.73
C GLN A 582 -20.87 19.27 -27.35
N LYS A 583 -20.88 20.27 -26.47
CA LYS A 583 -21.62 20.23 -25.20
C LYS A 583 -23.14 20.24 -25.42
N SER A 584 -23.64 20.98 -26.40
CA SER A 584 -25.05 21.00 -26.75
C SER A 584 -25.51 19.66 -27.37
N ALA A 585 -24.65 19.01 -28.17
CA ALA A 585 -24.93 17.70 -28.77
C ALA A 585 -24.94 16.55 -27.74
N LEU A 586 -24.11 16.62 -26.67
CA LEU A 586 -24.11 15.65 -25.58
C LEU A 586 -25.31 15.77 -24.64
N ASN A 587 -25.91 16.94 -24.55
CA ASN A 587 -27.15 17.14 -23.77
C ASN A 587 -28.46 16.76 -24.51
N ASN A 588 -28.40 16.47 -25.82
CA ASN A 588 -29.57 16.17 -26.64
C ASN A 588 -29.86 14.68 -26.84
N ASN A 589 -29.16 13.77 -26.18
CA ASN A 589 -29.42 12.32 -26.28
C ASN A 589 -30.21 11.73 -25.09
N GLY A 590 -31.12 12.50 -24.47
CA GLY A 590 -32.16 12.01 -23.58
C GLY A 590 -33.52 11.96 -24.28
N PRO A 591 -34.45 11.02 -23.92
CA PRO A 591 -35.73 10.90 -24.59
C PRO A 591 -36.53 12.20 -24.43
N THR A 592 -36.89 12.78 -25.56
CA THR A 592 -37.71 13.99 -25.69
C THR A 592 -39.09 13.80 -25.08
N ASN A 593 -39.33 14.43 -23.95
CA ASN A 593 -40.66 14.64 -23.41
C ASN A 593 -41.16 16.03 -23.91
N PRO A 594 -42.24 16.14 -24.70
CA PRO A 594 -42.59 17.36 -25.42
C PRO A 594 -43.29 18.44 -24.57
N ASN A 595 -43.18 18.40 -23.23
CA ASN A 595 -43.87 19.34 -22.35
C ASN A 595 -42.98 20.06 -21.30
N ASN A 596 -41.73 20.33 -21.61
CA ASN A 596 -40.92 21.22 -20.76
C ASN A 596 -40.27 22.33 -21.61
N GLN A 597 -41.08 23.27 -22.08
CA GLN A 597 -40.64 24.67 -22.25
C GLN A 597 -40.47 25.26 -20.83
N ALA A 598 -39.43 24.91 -20.11
CA ALA A 598 -38.99 25.69 -18.99
C ALA A 598 -38.37 26.97 -19.58
N ALA A 599 -39.14 28.03 -19.53
CA ALA A 599 -38.66 29.39 -19.69
C ALA A 599 -37.38 29.54 -18.83
N ALA A 600 -36.31 30.05 -19.42
CA ALA A 600 -35.14 30.48 -18.69
C ALA A 600 -35.63 31.37 -17.55
N ALA A 601 -35.36 30.92 -16.29
CA ALA A 601 -35.70 31.73 -15.13
C ALA A 601 -35.04 33.11 -15.32
N PRO A 602 -35.77 34.21 -15.15
CA PRO A 602 -35.22 35.54 -15.29
C PRO A 602 -34.06 35.64 -14.31
N VAL A 603 -32.88 36.08 -14.80
CA VAL A 603 -31.76 36.42 -13.95
C VAL A 603 -32.29 37.49 -12.99
N GLU A 604 -32.57 37.11 -11.73
CA GLU A 604 -32.97 38.08 -10.70
C GLU A 604 -31.95 39.19 -10.68
N GLU A 605 -32.35 40.41 -11.07
CA GLU A 605 -31.48 41.58 -10.98
C GLU A 605 -31.15 41.78 -9.51
N LEU A 606 -29.83 41.69 -9.18
CA LEU A 606 -29.32 41.95 -7.83
C LEU A 606 -29.48 43.47 -7.54
N THR A 607 -30.71 43.82 -7.10
CA THR A 607 -31.09 45.18 -6.71
C THR A 607 -31.53 45.20 -5.25
N LEU A 608 -31.52 46.42 -4.65
CA LEU A 608 -31.99 46.56 -3.26
C LEU A 608 -33.47 46.16 -3.13
N GLU A 609 -34.29 46.43 -4.15
CA GLU A 609 -35.72 46.11 -4.20
C GLU A 609 -35.95 44.59 -4.21
N SER A 610 -35.12 43.85 -4.95
CA SER A 610 -35.20 42.38 -4.98
C SER A 610 -34.87 41.74 -3.62
N LEU A 611 -33.95 42.36 -2.86
CA LEU A 611 -33.63 41.91 -1.50
C LEU A 611 -34.74 42.30 -0.50
N LEU A 612 -35.32 43.48 -0.63
CA LEU A 612 -36.46 43.92 0.19
C LEU A 612 -37.69 43.06 -0.01
N ALA A 613 -37.97 42.63 -1.24
CA ALA A 613 -39.08 41.75 -1.57
C ALA A 613 -39.00 40.36 -0.91
N LYS A 614 -37.82 39.92 -0.51
CA LYS A 614 -37.61 38.66 0.19
C LYS A 614 -37.82 38.76 1.72
N LEU A 615 -38.01 39.97 2.27
CA LEU A 615 -38.25 40.17 3.69
C LEU A 615 -39.74 40.04 4.03
N PRO A 616 -40.12 39.40 5.16
CA PRO A 616 -41.50 39.33 5.62
C PRO A 616 -41.94 40.68 6.24
N LEU A 617 -42.28 41.67 5.39
CA LEU A 617 -42.62 43.03 5.83
C LEU A 617 -44.09 43.18 6.18
N THR A 618 -44.96 42.29 5.70
CA THR A 618 -46.39 42.32 6.01
C THR A 618 -46.75 41.30 7.09
N SER A 619 -47.87 41.51 7.81
CA SER A 619 -48.32 40.55 8.85
C SER A 619 -48.57 39.16 8.30
N GLU A 620 -49.02 39.06 7.06
CA GLU A 620 -49.25 37.79 6.35
C GLU A 620 -47.93 37.05 6.02
N GLN A 621 -46.97 37.78 5.50
CA GLN A 621 -45.63 37.25 5.24
C GLN A 621 -44.91 36.84 6.52
N MET A 622 -45.05 37.62 7.60
CA MET A 622 -44.50 37.31 8.91
C MET A 622 -45.14 36.01 9.48
N SER A 623 -46.44 35.86 9.36
CA SER A 623 -47.14 34.65 9.76
C SER A 623 -46.71 33.43 8.96
N THR A 624 -46.48 33.57 7.67
CA THR A 624 -45.96 32.51 6.79
C THR A 624 -44.55 32.09 7.19
N SER A 625 -43.69 33.06 7.53
CA SER A 625 -42.32 32.81 8.01
C SER A 625 -42.32 32.08 9.37
N TYR A 626 -43.21 32.44 10.31
CA TYR A 626 -43.37 31.70 11.57
C TYR A 626 -43.85 30.26 11.33
N LEU A 627 -44.76 30.04 10.40
CA LEU A 627 -45.22 28.69 10.03
C LEU A 627 -44.11 27.86 9.40
N ALA A 628 -43.22 28.47 8.63
CA ALA A 628 -42.07 27.79 8.06
C ALA A 628 -41.09 27.29 9.16
N ILE A 629 -40.80 28.15 10.16
CA ILE A 629 -40.01 27.75 11.33
C ILE A 629 -40.70 26.62 12.10
N LEU A 630 -42.01 26.72 12.36
CA LEU A 630 -42.75 25.70 13.10
C LEU A 630 -42.75 24.34 12.39
N LYS A 631 -42.79 24.32 11.05
CA LYS A 631 -42.72 23.09 10.26
C LYS A 631 -41.31 22.48 10.27
N ALA A 632 -40.29 23.31 10.37
CA ALA A 632 -38.88 22.87 10.40
C ALA A 632 -38.39 22.45 11.79
N SER A 633 -39.09 22.90 12.85
CA SER A 633 -38.85 22.50 14.25
C SER A 633 -39.37 21.10 14.58
#